data_2f11dabfe4b36f30ad83ed00778a437b
#
_entry.id   2f11dabfe4b36f30ad83ed00778a437b
#
_cell.length_a   1.000
_cell.length_b   1.000
_cell.length_c   1.000
_cell.angle_alpha   90.00
_cell.angle_beta   90.00
_cell.angle_gamma   90.00
#
_symmetry.space_group_name_H-M   'P 1'
#
loop_
_entity.id
_entity.type
_entity.pdbx_description
1 polymer ?
#
loop_
_entity_poly.entity_id
_entity_poly.type
_entity_poly.pdbx_seq_one_letter_code
_entity_poly.pdbx_strand_id
1 'polypeptide(L)'
;MQIDKTSFNDISIFHQEEEYSIFHKLNFTRTVGGKEWLRRFFTETHPDLKRILGTQTIIKTLIDHLDEWPTEITNGTVIMMDKFLDYNLDPISESQNILNNLTYQFFHSADYSMVKFSMKHFADFFRGLKKLSNLFSSVTLPEQIRFYLERIEKAMLEHPLKTLADQPADKKLTVKQNLYYANLFKRVYKNESYELVDIFSRFDAWYSMAMAVKTFGLHFPNFIESEQPYLKAEGLYHVLLHTPVSYDLVMHPQENFVFLTGANMAGKSTLIKAVGSSVFLAHIGMGVPAKNMELSLFDGLLSNINVADNIAKGESYFFNEVQRIKNTIYKINNGQKWLVLIDELFKGTNVQDAMKCSLAVIKGLIKIKNSLFILSTHLYEIGEELKKYPNISFKYFETTVTEDQLEFSYQLKEGISNDRIGYVILKREKVVEMLEKL
;
A
#
# COMPACT_ATOMS: atom_id res chain seq x y z
N MET A 1 12.24 -4.41 -3.66
CA MET A 1 12.74 -3.34 -2.75
C MET A 1 12.72 -3.86 -1.31
N GLN A 2 13.82 -3.75 -0.57
CA GLN A 2 13.88 -4.12 0.85
C GLN A 2 13.29 -2.99 1.71
N ILE A 3 12.45 -3.34 2.69
CA ILE A 3 11.90 -2.40 3.67
C ILE A 3 11.70 -3.12 4.99
N ASP A 4 12.04 -2.51 6.11
CA ASP A 4 11.85 -3.10 7.43
C ASP A 4 10.52 -2.68 8.07
N LYS A 5 10.08 -3.43 9.10
CA LYS A 5 8.81 -3.18 9.78
C LYS A 5 8.69 -1.76 10.34
N THR A 6 9.80 -1.19 10.78
CA THR A 6 9.80 0.17 11.32
C THR A 6 9.52 1.17 10.19
N SER A 7 10.20 1.02 9.04
CA SER A 7 9.98 1.88 7.88
C SER A 7 8.54 1.79 7.35
N PHE A 8 7.93 0.60 7.35
CA PHE A 8 6.50 0.46 7.01
C PHE A 8 5.61 1.31 7.93
N ASN A 9 5.85 1.27 9.24
CA ASN A 9 5.07 2.04 10.20
C ASN A 9 5.35 3.55 10.07
N ASP A 10 6.62 3.92 9.93
CA ASP A 10 7.05 5.31 9.83
C ASP A 10 6.40 6.04 8.64
N ILE A 11 6.33 5.39 7.46
CA ILE A 11 5.68 5.97 6.27
C ILE A 11 4.18 5.69 6.20
N SER A 12 3.58 5.20 7.30
CA SER A 12 2.13 5.02 7.46
C SER A 12 1.47 4.06 6.46
N ILE A 13 2.22 3.06 5.93
CA ILE A 13 1.63 2.05 5.05
C ILE A 13 0.60 1.23 5.83
N PHE A 14 0.98 0.75 7.02
CA PHE A 14 0.07 0.11 7.97
C PHE A 14 0.09 0.90 9.27
N HIS A 15 -1.07 1.16 9.83
CA HIS A 15 -1.24 1.79 11.13
C HIS A 15 -2.34 1.06 11.92
N GLN A 16 -2.28 1.12 13.26
CA GLN A 16 -3.30 0.49 14.12
C GLN A 16 -4.65 1.19 13.96
N GLU A 17 -4.65 2.52 13.90
CA GLU A 17 -5.81 3.34 13.59
C GLU A 17 -5.97 3.45 12.08
N GLU A 18 -7.12 3.05 11.58
CA GLU A 18 -7.41 2.91 10.15
C GLU A 18 -7.26 4.23 9.39
N GLU A 19 -7.63 5.35 10.01
CA GLU A 19 -7.54 6.70 9.43
C GLU A 19 -6.10 7.16 9.13
N TYR A 20 -5.11 6.59 9.83
CA TYR A 20 -3.69 6.86 9.59
C TYR A 20 -3.00 5.80 8.75
N SER A 21 -3.75 4.88 8.17
CA SER A 21 -3.22 3.78 7.35
C SER A 21 -3.48 4.02 5.87
N ILE A 22 -2.41 4.10 5.07
CA ILE A 22 -2.49 4.18 3.61
C ILE A 22 -3.17 2.93 3.03
N PHE A 23 -2.81 1.75 3.55
CA PHE A 23 -3.45 0.49 3.17
C PHE A 23 -4.97 0.54 3.35
N HIS A 24 -5.44 1.06 4.49
CA HIS A 24 -6.87 1.16 4.74
C HIS A 24 -7.55 2.14 3.78
N LYS A 25 -6.98 3.32 3.57
CA LYS A 25 -7.51 4.35 2.66
C LYS A 25 -7.61 3.85 1.22
N LEU A 26 -6.67 3.02 0.78
CA LEU A 26 -6.61 2.51 -0.59
C LEU A 26 -7.31 1.14 -0.76
N ASN A 27 -8.00 0.65 0.29
CA ASN A 27 -8.69 -0.63 0.26
C ASN A 27 -10.13 -0.49 -0.24
N PHE A 28 -10.38 -0.94 -1.45
CA PHE A 28 -11.70 -1.05 -2.11
C PHE A 28 -12.09 -2.49 -2.40
N THR A 29 -11.45 -3.47 -1.77
CA THR A 29 -11.78 -4.89 -1.97
C THR A 29 -13.21 -5.21 -1.55
N ARG A 30 -13.84 -6.12 -2.28
CA ARG A 30 -15.22 -6.54 -2.04
C ARG A 30 -15.34 -7.80 -1.21
N THR A 31 -14.23 -8.54 -1.07
CA THR A 31 -14.19 -9.82 -0.36
C THR A 31 -13.07 -9.83 0.69
N VAL A 32 -13.22 -10.70 1.69
CA VAL A 32 -12.16 -10.92 2.71
C VAL A 32 -10.89 -11.44 2.04
N GLY A 33 -11.00 -12.42 1.13
CA GLY A 33 -9.85 -12.94 0.40
C GLY A 33 -9.15 -11.88 -0.44
N GLY A 34 -9.92 -10.95 -1.06
CA GLY A 34 -9.37 -9.79 -1.77
C GLY A 34 -8.58 -8.87 -0.85
N LYS A 35 -9.10 -8.58 0.37
CA LYS A 35 -8.37 -7.77 1.36
C LYS A 35 -7.07 -8.46 1.81
N GLU A 36 -7.08 -9.77 1.98
CA GLU A 36 -5.87 -10.53 2.32
C GLU A 36 -4.83 -10.48 1.19
N TRP A 37 -5.25 -10.64 -0.07
CA TRP A 37 -4.36 -10.50 -1.21
C TRP A 37 -3.84 -9.08 -1.38
N LEU A 38 -4.67 -8.06 -1.20
CA LEU A 38 -4.23 -6.68 -1.21
C LEU A 38 -3.16 -6.44 -0.13
N ARG A 39 -3.37 -7.01 1.07
CA ARG A 39 -2.37 -6.93 2.15
C ARG A 39 -1.04 -7.57 1.76
N ARG A 40 -1.08 -8.72 1.08
CA ARG A 40 0.14 -9.37 0.54
C ARG A 40 0.82 -8.47 -0.49
N PHE A 41 0.09 -7.87 -1.43
CA PHE A 41 0.64 -6.93 -2.40
C PHE A 41 1.30 -5.72 -1.73
N PHE A 42 0.78 -5.27 -0.58
CA PHE A 42 1.35 -4.20 0.23
C PHE A 42 2.48 -4.66 1.18
N THR A 43 2.77 -5.93 1.31
CA THR A 43 3.90 -6.45 2.10
C THR A 43 5.03 -6.96 1.23
N GLU A 44 4.74 -7.37 0.01
CA GLU A 44 5.68 -8.00 -0.92
C GLU A 44 5.94 -7.06 -2.10
N THR A 45 6.98 -6.24 -2.00
CA THR A 45 7.40 -5.39 -3.12
C THR A 45 7.98 -6.24 -4.25
N HIS A 46 7.77 -5.79 -5.49
CA HIS A 46 8.28 -6.51 -6.66
C HIS A 46 9.81 -6.45 -6.73
N PRO A 47 10.49 -7.56 -7.08
CA PRO A 47 11.94 -7.62 -7.14
C PRO A 47 12.52 -6.96 -8.39
N ASP A 48 11.72 -6.79 -9.44
CA ASP A 48 12.18 -6.34 -10.75
C ASP A 48 11.16 -5.42 -11.45
N LEU A 49 11.66 -4.64 -12.38
CA LEU A 49 10.89 -3.67 -13.16
C LEU A 49 9.80 -4.33 -14.00
N LYS A 50 10.04 -5.53 -14.55
CA LYS A 50 9.05 -6.25 -15.39
C LYS A 50 7.76 -6.52 -14.62
N ARG A 51 7.88 -6.93 -13.36
CA ARG A 51 6.72 -7.19 -12.50
C ARG A 51 6.01 -5.91 -12.10
N ILE A 52 6.73 -4.83 -11.80
CA ILE A 52 6.15 -3.53 -11.51
C ILE A 52 5.31 -3.06 -12.69
N LEU A 53 5.89 -3.01 -13.90
CA LEU A 53 5.20 -2.60 -15.11
C LEU A 53 4.04 -3.54 -15.47
N GLY A 54 4.20 -4.84 -15.22
CA GLY A 54 3.12 -5.81 -15.36
C GLY A 54 1.93 -5.47 -14.45
N THR A 55 2.16 -5.15 -13.19
CA THR A 55 1.10 -4.72 -12.26
C THR A 55 0.47 -3.40 -12.70
N GLN A 56 1.26 -2.41 -13.15
CA GLN A 56 0.70 -1.17 -13.70
C GLN A 56 -0.22 -1.44 -14.89
N THR A 57 0.18 -2.35 -15.81
CA THR A 57 -0.64 -2.73 -16.96
C THR A 57 -1.96 -3.35 -16.52
N ILE A 58 -1.94 -4.28 -15.55
CA ILE A 58 -3.16 -4.89 -15.00
C ILE A 58 -4.10 -3.82 -14.42
N ILE A 59 -3.55 -2.91 -13.60
CA ILE A 59 -4.36 -1.86 -12.97
C ILE A 59 -4.95 -0.91 -14.03
N LYS A 60 -4.17 -0.49 -15.03
CA LYS A 60 -4.64 0.37 -16.13
C LYS A 60 -5.77 -0.30 -16.90
N THR A 61 -5.61 -1.58 -17.27
CA THR A 61 -6.68 -2.34 -17.93
C THR A 61 -7.95 -2.39 -17.09
N LEU A 62 -7.82 -2.62 -15.77
CA LEU A 62 -8.99 -2.64 -14.89
C LEU A 62 -9.65 -1.27 -14.74
N ILE A 63 -8.89 -0.17 -14.77
CA ILE A 63 -9.45 1.20 -14.71
C ILE A 63 -10.39 1.44 -15.90
N ASP A 64 -10.02 0.97 -17.09
CA ASP A 64 -10.81 1.13 -18.31
C ASP A 64 -12.12 0.30 -18.28
N HIS A 65 -12.20 -0.74 -17.41
CA HIS A 65 -13.32 -1.68 -17.33
C HIS A 65 -13.98 -1.75 -15.94
N LEU A 66 -13.80 -0.75 -15.08
CA LEU A 66 -14.34 -0.78 -13.71
C LEU A 66 -15.87 -0.92 -13.67
N ASP A 67 -16.58 -0.35 -14.65
CA ASP A 67 -18.04 -0.38 -14.74
C ASP A 67 -18.55 -1.77 -15.17
N GLU A 68 -17.70 -2.60 -15.78
CA GLU A 68 -17.99 -3.97 -16.20
C GLU A 68 -17.63 -5.02 -15.15
N TRP A 69 -17.07 -4.60 -14.00
CA TRP A 69 -16.66 -5.50 -12.93
C TRP A 69 -17.80 -6.41 -12.46
N PRO A 70 -17.57 -7.73 -12.30
CA PRO A 70 -18.61 -8.67 -11.91
C PRO A 70 -19.14 -8.37 -10.49
N THR A 71 -20.37 -7.89 -10.41
CA THR A 71 -21.04 -7.57 -9.14
C THR A 71 -21.71 -8.77 -8.50
N GLU A 72 -21.80 -9.88 -9.22
CA GLU A 72 -22.40 -11.15 -8.77
C GLU A 72 -21.57 -11.83 -7.67
N ILE A 73 -20.25 -11.64 -7.72
CA ILE A 73 -19.35 -12.20 -6.71
C ILE A 73 -19.22 -11.21 -5.56
N THR A 74 -19.90 -11.54 -4.47
CA THR A 74 -19.88 -10.77 -3.23
C THR A 74 -19.09 -11.52 -2.14
N ASN A 75 -18.78 -10.85 -1.03
CA ASN A 75 -18.21 -11.51 0.13
C ASN A 75 -19.11 -12.66 0.64
N GLY A 76 -20.44 -12.46 0.62
CA GLY A 76 -21.40 -13.49 0.95
C GLY A 76 -21.33 -14.71 0.02
N THR A 77 -21.09 -14.48 -1.29
CA THR A 77 -20.91 -15.54 -2.29
C THR A 77 -19.71 -16.42 -1.92
N VAL A 78 -18.55 -15.83 -1.66
CA VAL A 78 -17.33 -16.57 -1.30
C VAL A 78 -17.49 -17.33 0.02
N ILE A 79 -17.98 -16.65 1.06
CA ILE A 79 -18.19 -17.28 2.39
C ILE A 79 -19.14 -18.47 2.30
N MET A 80 -20.21 -18.39 1.49
CA MET A 80 -21.16 -19.48 1.34
C MET A 80 -20.58 -20.67 0.58
N MET A 81 -19.73 -20.40 -0.42
CA MET A 81 -18.98 -21.45 -1.11
C MET A 81 -18.03 -22.18 -0.16
N ASP A 82 -17.22 -21.45 0.60
CA ASP A 82 -16.28 -22.03 1.58
C ASP A 82 -17.02 -22.86 2.63
N LYS A 83 -18.08 -22.30 3.24
CA LYS A 83 -18.91 -23.03 4.21
C LYS A 83 -19.50 -24.31 3.62
N PHE A 84 -19.98 -24.24 2.38
CA PHE A 84 -20.51 -25.42 1.71
C PHE A 84 -19.44 -26.49 1.48
N LEU A 85 -18.27 -26.11 0.98
CA LEU A 85 -17.16 -27.02 0.69
C LEU A 85 -16.66 -27.73 1.96
N ASP A 86 -16.76 -27.12 3.13
CA ASP A 86 -16.38 -27.69 4.42
C ASP A 86 -17.53 -28.39 5.17
N TYR A 87 -18.79 -28.09 4.81
CA TYR A 87 -19.94 -28.68 5.48
C TYR A 87 -20.04 -30.19 5.21
N ASN A 88 -20.31 -30.99 6.24
CA ASN A 88 -20.53 -32.42 6.09
C ASN A 88 -22.00 -32.70 5.68
N LEU A 89 -22.19 -33.02 4.41
CA LEU A 89 -23.49 -33.46 3.89
C LEU A 89 -23.69 -34.94 4.05
N ASP A 90 -24.92 -35.33 4.32
CA ASP A 90 -25.32 -36.72 4.17
C ASP A 90 -25.13 -37.19 2.72
N PRO A 91 -24.81 -38.45 2.49
CA PRO A 91 -24.50 -38.98 1.16
C PRO A 91 -25.63 -38.73 0.15
N ILE A 92 -25.30 -37.99 -0.89
CA ILE A 92 -26.20 -37.77 -2.03
C ILE A 92 -26.10 -39.00 -2.96
N SER A 93 -27.22 -39.59 -3.33
CA SER A 93 -27.26 -40.74 -4.24
C SER A 93 -26.66 -40.39 -5.60
N GLU A 94 -25.82 -41.26 -6.14
CA GLU A 94 -25.28 -41.10 -7.52
C GLU A 94 -26.37 -41.26 -8.57
N SER A 95 -27.38 -42.08 -8.29
CA SER A 95 -28.54 -42.24 -9.14
C SER A 95 -29.50 -41.08 -8.98
N GLN A 96 -29.42 -40.15 -9.96
CA GLN A 96 -30.18 -38.90 -10.01
C GLN A 96 -31.63 -39.16 -10.53
N ASN A 97 -32.32 -40.16 -10.02
CA ASN A 97 -33.74 -40.37 -10.37
C ASN A 97 -34.65 -39.46 -9.52
N ILE A 98 -35.86 -39.22 -10.01
CA ILE A 98 -36.82 -38.29 -9.38
C ILE A 98 -37.16 -38.75 -7.94
N LEU A 99 -37.31 -40.05 -7.72
CA LEU A 99 -37.68 -40.59 -6.43
C LEU A 99 -36.59 -40.35 -5.37
N ASN A 100 -35.33 -40.65 -5.69
CA ASN A 100 -34.20 -40.45 -4.79
C ASN A 100 -34.01 -38.93 -4.47
N ASN A 101 -34.21 -38.08 -5.42
CA ASN A 101 -34.09 -36.65 -5.22
C ASN A 101 -35.19 -36.08 -4.30
N LEU A 102 -36.41 -36.51 -4.47
CA LEU A 102 -37.53 -36.13 -3.59
C LEU A 102 -37.36 -36.73 -2.18
N THR A 103 -36.90 -37.98 -2.08
CA THR A 103 -36.60 -38.66 -0.80
C THR A 103 -35.52 -37.86 -0.04
N TYR A 104 -34.40 -37.47 -0.71
CA TYR A 104 -33.35 -36.67 -0.09
C TYR A 104 -33.90 -35.33 0.39
N GLN A 105 -34.66 -34.62 -0.44
CA GLN A 105 -35.27 -33.33 -0.08
C GLN A 105 -36.17 -33.43 1.15
N PHE A 106 -36.90 -34.55 1.31
CA PHE A 106 -37.85 -34.74 2.43
C PHE A 106 -37.15 -35.18 3.72
N PHE A 107 -36.29 -36.22 3.66
CA PHE A 107 -35.65 -36.78 4.83
C PHE A 107 -34.41 -36.03 5.30
N HIS A 108 -33.73 -35.31 4.40
CA HIS A 108 -32.55 -34.49 4.69
C HIS A 108 -32.83 -32.99 4.39
N SER A 109 -33.95 -32.47 4.89
CA SER A 109 -34.44 -31.14 4.55
C SER A 109 -33.49 -30.01 4.93
N ALA A 110 -32.72 -30.13 6.05
CA ALA A 110 -31.71 -29.17 6.47
C ALA A 110 -30.54 -29.15 5.50
N ASP A 111 -30.00 -30.30 5.11
CA ASP A 111 -28.92 -30.42 4.12
C ASP A 111 -29.36 -29.92 2.76
N TYR A 112 -30.57 -30.27 2.33
CA TYR A 112 -31.11 -29.77 1.06
C TYR A 112 -31.28 -28.26 1.05
N SER A 113 -31.66 -27.66 2.18
CA SER A 113 -31.73 -26.19 2.30
C SER A 113 -30.36 -25.56 2.17
N MET A 114 -29.32 -26.13 2.80
CA MET A 114 -27.92 -25.69 2.63
C MET A 114 -27.48 -25.85 1.17
N VAL A 115 -27.72 -27.01 0.56
CA VAL A 115 -27.40 -27.27 -0.86
C VAL A 115 -28.07 -26.23 -1.77
N LYS A 116 -29.38 -26.05 -1.65
CA LYS A 116 -30.13 -25.12 -2.50
C LYS A 116 -29.62 -23.70 -2.40
N PHE A 117 -29.32 -23.24 -1.18
CA PHE A 117 -28.81 -21.90 -0.95
C PHE A 117 -27.39 -21.75 -1.52
N SER A 118 -26.50 -22.71 -1.25
CA SER A 118 -25.12 -22.67 -1.72
C SER A 118 -25.00 -22.77 -3.23
N MET A 119 -25.81 -23.63 -3.90
CA MET A 119 -25.73 -23.77 -5.36
C MET A 119 -26.10 -22.51 -6.11
N LYS A 120 -26.96 -21.65 -5.53
CA LYS A 120 -27.17 -20.30 -6.07
C LYS A 120 -25.88 -19.48 -6.06
N HIS A 121 -25.13 -19.49 -4.95
CA HIS A 121 -23.87 -18.75 -4.84
C HIS A 121 -22.79 -19.32 -5.78
N PHE A 122 -22.70 -20.63 -5.96
CA PHE A 122 -21.84 -21.22 -6.98
C PHE A 122 -22.21 -20.73 -8.39
N ALA A 123 -23.50 -20.69 -8.73
CA ALA A 123 -23.94 -20.17 -10.03
C ALA A 123 -23.56 -18.69 -10.22
N ASP A 124 -23.76 -17.85 -9.19
CA ASP A 124 -23.38 -16.45 -9.18
C ASP A 124 -21.85 -16.28 -9.36
N PHE A 125 -21.05 -17.10 -8.65
CA PHE A 125 -19.61 -17.10 -8.74
C PHE A 125 -19.10 -17.46 -10.14
N PHE A 126 -19.54 -18.57 -10.71
CA PHE A 126 -19.09 -18.98 -12.05
C PHE A 126 -19.56 -18.01 -13.15
N ARG A 127 -20.75 -17.42 -13.00
CA ARG A 127 -21.23 -16.35 -13.89
C ARG A 127 -20.32 -15.11 -13.82
N GLY A 128 -19.95 -14.70 -12.61
CA GLY A 128 -19.02 -13.61 -12.37
C GLY A 128 -17.61 -13.90 -12.91
N LEU A 129 -17.08 -15.11 -12.74
CA LEU A 129 -15.80 -15.52 -13.32
C LEU A 129 -15.81 -15.46 -14.84
N LYS A 130 -16.91 -15.89 -15.48
CA LYS A 130 -17.07 -15.77 -16.94
C LYS A 130 -17.03 -14.32 -17.41
N LYS A 131 -17.71 -13.40 -16.67
CA LYS A 131 -17.62 -11.96 -16.96
C LYS A 131 -16.19 -11.46 -16.80
N LEU A 132 -15.53 -11.83 -15.70
CA LEU A 132 -14.15 -11.44 -15.42
C LEU A 132 -13.19 -11.86 -16.55
N SER A 133 -13.28 -13.10 -17.02
CA SER A 133 -12.47 -13.58 -18.16
C SER A 133 -12.72 -12.75 -19.43
N ASN A 134 -13.97 -12.39 -19.70
CA ASN A 134 -14.32 -11.60 -20.88
C ASN A 134 -13.73 -10.17 -20.85
N LEU A 135 -13.54 -9.55 -19.69
CA LEU A 135 -12.92 -8.21 -19.57
C LEU A 135 -11.53 -8.14 -20.19
N PHE A 136 -10.83 -9.25 -20.17
CA PHE A 136 -9.44 -9.34 -20.61
C PHE A 136 -9.25 -9.98 -22.00
N SER A 137 -10.33 -10.35 -22.68
CA SER A 137 -10.27 -11.11 -23.93
C SER A 137 -9.60 -10.38 -25.10
N SER A 138 -9.58 -9.04 -25.08
CA SER A 138 -9.05 -8.18 -26.16
C SER A 138 -7.70 -7.52 -25.84
N VAL A 139 -7.07 -7.83 -24.70
CA VAL A 139 -5.91 -7.10 -24.20
C VAL A 139 -4.66 -7.97 -24.23
N THR A 140 -3.52 -7.40 -24.65
CA THR A 140 -2.21 -8.07 -24.48
C THR A 140 -1.81 -8.04 -23.01
N LEU A 141 -1.92 -9.19 -22.35
CA LEU A 141 -1.77 -9.31 -20.90
C LEU A 141 -0.36 -9.66 -20.47
N PRO A 142 0.12 -9.13 -19.34
CA PRO A 142 1.30 -9.61 -18.67
C PRO A 142 1.21 -11.11 -18.35
N GLU A 143 2.35 -11.81 -18.38
CA GLU A 143 2.45 -13.25 -18.09
C GLU A 143 1.79 -13.62 -16.74
N GLN A 144 1.91 -12.74 -15.74
CA GLN A 144 1.37 -12.92 -14.41
C GLN A 144 -0.16 -13.14 -14.38
N ILE A 145 -0.91 -12.35 -15.15
CA ILE A 145 -2.37 -12.45 -15.18
C ILE A 145 -2.86 -13.52 -16.14
N ARG A 146 -2.08 -13.79 -17.22
CA ARG A 146 -2.41 -14.80 -18.23
C ARG A 146 -2.63 -16.16 -17.60
N PHE A 147 -1.73 -16.59 -16.73
CA PHE A 147 -1.83 -17.85 -16.02
C PHE A 147 -3.17 -18.01 -15.28
N TYR A 148 -3.62 -16.96 -14.58
CA TYR A 148 -4.88 -17.02 -13.82
C TYR A 148 -6.09 -17.04 -14.74
N LEU A 149 -6.07 -16.30 -15.85
CA LEU A 149 -7.15 -16.31 -16.83
C LEU A 149 -7.25 -17.65 -17.55
N GLU A 150 -6.13 -18.25 -17.93
CA GLU A 150 -6.09 -19.60 -18.53
C GLU A 150 -6.69 -20.66 -17.58
N ARG A 151 -6.50 -20.50 -16.25
CA ARG A 151 -7.14 -21.38 -15.25
C ARG A 151 -8.66 -21.18 -15.20
N ILE A 152 -9.13 -19.93 -15.25
CA ILE A 152 -10.56 -19.63 -15.32
C ILE A 152 -11.15 -20.18 -16.62
N GLU A 153 -10.53 -19.91 -17.74
CA GLU A 153 -10.98 -20.37 -19.06
C GLU A 153 -11.05 -21.89 -19.15
N LYS A 154 -10.03 -22.59 -18.65
CA LYS A 154 -10.03 -24.05 -18.57
C LYS A 154 -11.22 -24.57 -17.78
N ALA A 155 -11.50 -24.00 -16.61
CA ALA A 155 -12.67 -24.37 -15.82
C ALA A 155 -13.99 -24.10 -16.58
N MET A 156 -14.05 -23.01 -17.37
CA MET A 156 -15.22 -22.68 -18.20
C MET A 156 -15.40 -23.61 -19.41
N LEU A 157 -14.40 -24.38 -19.81
CA LEU A 157 -14.54 -25.42 -20.85
C LEU A 157 -15.21 -26.69 -20.33
N GLU A 158 -15.16 -26.94 -19.02
CA GLU A 158 -15.83 -28.08 -18.39
C GLU A 158 -17.36 -27.91 -18.51
N HIS A 159 -18.01 -28.88 -19.17
CA HIS A 159 -19.44 -28.81 -19.52
C HIS A 159 -20.34 -28.49 -18.28
N PRO A 160 -20.18 -29.12 -17.10
CA PRO A 160 -21.04 -28.82 -15.96
C PRO A 160 -20.87 -27.36 -15.46
N LEU A 161 -19.64 -26.86 -15.39
CA LEU A 161 -19.34 -25.50 -14.89
C LEU A 161 -19.79 -24.43 -15.90
N LYS A 162 -19.57 -24.67 -17.19
CA LYS A 162 -20.05 -23.82 -18.27
C LYS A 162 -21.57 -23.71 -18.22
N THR A 163 -22.28 -24.84 -18.12
CA THR A 163 -23.73 -24.87 -18.04
C THR A 163 -24.26 -24.10 -16.84
N LEU A 164 -23.56 -24.15 -15.71
CA LEU A 164 -23.92 -23.42 -14.51
C LEU A 164 -23.67 -21.90 -14.69
N ALA A 165 -22.56 -21.52 -15.30
CA ALA A 165 -22.22 -20.13 -15.62
C ALA A 165 -23.16 -19.48 -16.65
N ASP A 166 -23.68 -20.28 -17.58
CA ASP A 166 -24.58 -19.82 -18.66
C ASP A 166 -26.05 -19.68 -18.19
N GLN A 167 -26.37 -20.11 -16.97
CA GLN A 167 -27.73 -19.97 -16.47
C GLN A 167 -28.10 -18.51 -16.19
N PRO A 168 -29.30 -18.06 -16.62
CA PRO A 168 -29.79 -16.73 -16.24
C PRO A 168 -29.87 -16.55 -14.72
N ALA A 169 -29.62 -15.35 -14.23
CA ALA A 169 -29.56 -15.04 -12.79
C ALA A 169 -30.91 -15.28 -12.07
N ASP A 170 -32.01 -15.09 -12.79
CA ASP A 170 -33.39 -15.25 -12.30
C ASP A 170 -33.87 -16.72 -12.30
N LYS A 171 -33.19 -17.61 -13.02
CA LYS A 171 -33.58 -19.01 -13.16
C LYS A 171 -33.12 -19.82 -11.93
N LYS A 172 -34.07 -20.37 -11.19
CA LYS A 172 -33.80 -21.28 -10.07
C LYS A 172 -33.40 -22.67 -10.57
N LEU A 173 -32.40 -23.25 -9.92
CA LEU A 173 -32.02 -24.65 -10.13
C LEU A 173 -33.12 -25.58 -9.62
N THR A 174 -33.42 -26.62 -10.38
CA THR A 174 -34.32 -27.69 -9.95
C THR A 174 -33.69 -28.53 -8.82
N VAL A 175 -34.49 -29.33 -8.12
CA VAL A 175 -33.99 -30.27 -7.06
C VAL A 175 -32.88 -31.15 -7.64
N LYS A 176 -33.11 -31.74 -8.81
CA LYS A 176 -32.12 -32.57 -9.51
C LYS A 176 -30.81 -31.83 -9.76
N GLN A 177 -30.88 -30.61 -10.28
CA GLN A 177 -29.69 -29.81 -10.56
C GLN A 177 -28.94 -29.42 -9.29
N ASN A 178 -29.66 -29.02 -8.23
CA ASN A 178 -29.04 -28.67 -6.95
C ASN A 178 -28.23 -29.85 -6.38
N LEU A 179 -28.81 -31.05 -6.33
CA LEU A 179 -28.15 -32.25 -5.81
C LEU A 179 -27.01 -32.72 -6.74
N TYR A 180 -27.19 -32.61 -8.05
CA TYR A 180 -26.13 -32.90 -9.03
C TYR A 180 -24.89 -32.03 -8.83
N TYR A 181 -25.07 -30.73 -8.81
CA TYR A 181 -23.95 -29.80 -8.60
C TYR A 181 -23.34 -29.92 -7.21
N ALA A 182 -24.16 -30.13 -6.17
CA ALA A 182 -23.66 -30.36 -4.81
C ALA A 182 -22.69 -31.56 -4.75
N ASN A 183 -23.07 -32.68 -5.39
CA ASN A 183 -22.21 -33.84 -5.47
C ASN A 183 -20.93 -33.59 -6.26
N LEU A 184 -21.02 -32.86 -7.40
CA LEU A 184 -19.85 -32.48 -8.20
C LEU A 184 -18.88 -31.60 -7.40
N PHE A 185 -19.35 -30.53 -6.73
CA PHE A 185 -18.51 -29.64 -5.96
C PHE A 185 -17.92 -30.31 -4.72
N LYS A 186 -18.60 -31.28 -4.13
CA LYS A 186 -18.05 -32.04 -3.00
C LYS A 186 -16.96 -33.03 -3.40
N ARG A 187 -17.11 -33.69 -4.54
CA ARG A 187 -16.26 -34.82 -4.94
C ARG A 187 -15.24 -34.47 -6.04
N VAL A 188 -15.66 -33.73 -7.05
CA VAL A 188 -14.85 -33.51 -8.27
C VAL A 188 -14.18 -32.16 -8.25
N TYR A 189 -14.93 -31.11 -8.04
CA TYR A 189 -14.45 -29.73 -8.20
C TYR A 189 -14.14 -29.01 -6.89
N LYS A 190 -13.98 -29.72 -5.76
CA LYS A 190 -13.71 -29.10 -4.46
C LYS A 190 -12.43 -28.25 -4.48
N ASN A 191 -11.32 -28.86 -4.85
CA ASN A 191 -10.01 -28.19 -4.89
C ASN A 191 -9.97 -27.09 -5.95
N GLU A 192 -10.56 -27.33 -7.11
CA GLU A 192 -10.66 -26.35 -8.18
C GLU A 192 -11.50 -25.12 -7.76
N SER A 193 -12.56 -25.33 -7.00
CA SER A 193 -13.36 -24.25 -6.44
C SER A 193 -12.54 -23.35 -5.51
N TYR A 194 -11.74 -23.92 -4.62
CA TYR A 194 -10.83 -23.14 -3.76
C TYR A 194 -9.78 -22.38 -4.57
N GLU A 195 -9.19 -23.03 -5.59
CA GLU A 195 -8.23 -22.37 -6.48
C GLU A 195 -8.86 -21.17 -7.20
N LEU A 196 -10.07 -21.33 -7.74
CA LEU A 196 -10.78 -20.28 -8.43
C LEU A 196 -11.19 -19.12 -7.52
N VAL A 197 -11.54 -19.41 -6.27
CA VAL A 197 -11.81 -18.39 -5.24
C VAL A 197 -10.53 -17.61 -4.90
N ASP A 198 -9.38 -18.29 -4.77
CA ASP A 198 -8.09 -17.61 -4.56
C ASP A 198 -7.71 -16.74 -5.75
N ILE A 199 -7.90 -17.23 -6.98
CA ILE A 199 -7.68 -16.46 -8.21
C ILE A 199 -8.58 -15.21 -8.22
N PHE A 200 -9.88 -15.36 -7.97
CA PHE A 200 -10.78 -14.21 -7.90
C PHE A 200 -10.35 -13.20 -6.84
N SER A 201 -9.89 -13.67 -5.68
CA SER A 201 -9.43 -12.82 -4.58
C SER A 201 -8.21 -11.96 -5.00
N ARG A 202 -7.33 -12.49 -5.86
CA ARG A 202 -6.22 -11.70 -6.45
C ARG A 202 -6.74 -10.62 -7.38
N PHE A 203 -7.72 -10.94 -8.22
CA PHE A 203 -8.34 -9.94 -9.09
C PHE A 203 -9.07 -8.87 -8.30
N ASP A 204 -9.74 -9.22 -7.19
CA ASP A 204 -10.39 -8.27 -6.29
C ASP A 204 -9.37 -7.32 -5.62
N ALA A 205 -8.15 -7.80 -5.31
CA ALA A 205 -7.06 -6.95 -4.84
C ALA A 205 -6.58 -5.96 -5.93
N TRP A 206 -6.37 -6.41 -7.18
CA TRP A 206 -6.02 -5.50 -8.29
C TRP A 206 -7.17 -4.54 -8.64
N TYR A 207 -8.41 -4.99 -8.56
CA TYR A 207 -9.58 -4.11 -8.68
C TYR A 207 -9.56 -3.02 -7.61
N SER A 208 -9.25 -3.35 -6.37
CA SER A 208 -9.10 -2.39 -5.29
C SER A 208 -8.02 -1.34 -5.60
N MET A 209 -6.86 -1.75 -6.13
CA MET A 209 -5.80 -0.84 -6.54
C MET A 209 -6.28 0.08 -7.69
N ALA A 210 -7.01 -0.44 -8.67
CA ALA A 210 -7.58 0.32 -9.77
C ALA A 210 -8.61 1.36 -9.29
N MET A 211 -9.50 0.95 -8.39
CA MET A 211 -10.46 1.85 -7.74
C MET A 211 -9.77 2.96 -6.97
N ALA A 212 -8.71 2.65 -6.22
CA ALA A 212 -7.95 3.63 -5.48
C ALA A 212 -7.28 4.66 -6.41
N VAL A 213 -6.66 4.21 -7.50
CA VAL A 213 -6.06 5.09 -8.51
C VAL A 213 -7.10 6.04 -9.09
N LYS A 214 -8.27 5.53 -9.51
CA LYS A 214 -9.35 6.35 -10.06
C LYS A 214 -9.94 7.32 -9.02
N THR A 215 -10.20 6.83 -7.82
CA THR A 215 -10.88 7.62 -6.76
C THR A 215 -10.01 8.77 -6.25
N PHE A 216 -8.72 8.56 -6.08
CA PHE A 216 -7.81 9.56 -5.54
C PHE A 216 -6.98 10.29 -6.61
N GLY A 217 -7.23 10.03 -7.90
CA GLY A 217 -6.50 10.67 -8.99
C GLY A 217 -5.00 10.40 -8.93
N LEU A 218 -4.58 9.17 -8.60
CA LEU A 218 -3.19 8.80 -8.55
C LEU A 218 -2.63 8.61 -9.96
N HIS A 219 -1.35 8.94 -10.16
CA HIS A 219 -0.70 8.80 -11.47
C HIS A 219 0.38 7.72 -11.42
N PHE A 220 0.52 6.97 -12.51
CA PHE A 220 1.53 5.93 -12.60
C PHE A 220 2.92 6.55 -12.79
N PRO A 221 3.89 6.19 -11.93
CA PRO A 221 5.24 6.69 -12.05
C PRO A 221 5.98 6.05 -13.22
N ASN A 222 6.92 6.79 -13.79
CA ASN A 222 7.84 6.31 -14.83
C ASN A 222 9.14 5.85 -14.19
N PHE A 223 9.55 4.61 -14.47
CA PHE A 223 10.85 4.09 -14.07
C PHE A 223 11.88 4.36 -15.15
N ILE A 224 13.01 4.94 -14.75
CA ILE A 224 14.17 5.15 -15.63
C ILE A 224 15.24 4.09 -15.35
N GLU A 225 15.87 3.59 -16.41
CA GLU A 225 17.05 2.75 -16.27
C GLU A 225 18.24 3.63 -15.85
N SER A 226 18.73 3.41 -14.64
CA SER A 226 19.88 4.12 -14.10
C SER A 226 20.64 3.24 -13.13
N GLU A 227 21.96 3.23 -13.25
CA GLU A 227 22.83 2.58 -12.26
C GLU A 227 22.88 3.32 -10.93
N GLN A 228 22.55 4.61 -10.95
CA GLN A 228 22.55 5.49 -9.79
C GLN A 228 21.11 5.82 -9.34
N PRO A 229 20.90 6.15 -8.06
CA PRO A 229 19.59 6.52 -7.56
C PRO A 229 19.13 7.87 -8.13
N TYR A 230 17.87 7.91 -8.55
CA TYR A 230 17.23 9.12 -9.07
C TYR A 230 15.78 9.18 -8.63
N LEU A 231 15.31 10.36 -8.29
CA LEU A 231 13.94 10.66 -7.94
C LEU A 231 13.58 12.08 -8.39
N LYS A 232 12.56 12.22 -9.23
CA LYS A 232 11.92 13.49 -9.55
C LYS A 232 10.42 13.34 -9.32
N ALA A 233 9.84 14.24 -8.55
CA ALA A 233 8.40 14.28 -8.29
C ALA A 233 7.90 15.71 -8.48
N GLU A 234 6.80 15.87 -9.21
CA GLU A 234 6.11 17.14 -9.45
C GLU A 234 4.70 17.02 -8.87
N GLY A 235 4.32 18.00 -8.07
CA GLY A 235 3.02 18.03 -7.42
C GLY A 235 2.80 16.87 -6.44
N LEU A 236 3.85 16.40 -5.75
CA LEU A 236 3.81 15.33 -4.76
C LEU A 236 3.04 15.76 -3.51
N TYR A 237 2.18 14.91 -2.98
CA TYR A 237 1.48 15.15 -1.73
C TYR A 237 1.34 13.86 -0.90
N HIS A 238 0.94 13.99 0.37
CA HIS A 238 0.67 12.81 1.20
C HIS A 238 -0.79 12.38 1.05
N VAL A 239 -1.01 11.14 0.63
CA VAL A 239 -2.34 10.62 0.25
C VAL A 239 -3.36 10.62 1.38
N LEU A 240 -2.94 10.61 2.65
CA LEU A 240 -3.85 10.67 3.81
C LEU A 240 -4.45 12.06 4.04
N LEU A 241 -3.86 13.13 3.51
CA LEU A 241 -4.39 14.49 3.69
C LEU A 241 -5.67 14.70 2.88
N HIS A 242 -6.61 15.46 3.45
CA HIS A 242 -7.84 15.85 2.76
C HIS A 242 -7.63 17.02 1.79
N THR A 243 -6.87 18.02 2.22
CA THR A 243 -6.53 19.23 1.44
C THR A 243 -5.01 19.38 1.38
N PRO A 244 -4.32 18.55 0.56
CA PRO A 244 -2.87 18.56 0.53
C PRO A 244 -2.33 19.79 -0.20
N VAL A 245 -1.26 20.38 0.33
CA VAL A 245 -0.35 21.23 -0.44
C VAL A 245 0.67 20.33 -1.11
N SER A 246 0.91 20.52 -2.39
CA SER A 246 1.81 19.70 -3.17
C SER A 246 3.22 20.27 -3.23
N TYR A 247 4.21 19.40 -3.44
CA TYR A 247 5.63 19.71 -3.45
C TYR A 247 6.29 19.26 -4.74
N ASP A 248 7.30 19.98 -5.18
CA ASP A 248 8.22 19.55 -6.23
C ASP A 248 9.56 19.19 -5.60
N LEU A 249 10.11 18.04 -5.98
CA LEU A 249 11.36 17.52 -5.44
C LEU A 249 12.16 16.81 -6.53
N VAL A 250 13.46 17.16 -6.62
CA VAL A 250 14.42 16.45 -7.47
C VAL A 250 15.59 16.01 -6.61
N MET A 251 16.00 14.76 -6.76
CA MET A 251 17.16 14.18 -6.09
C MET A 251 17.93 13.30 -7.07
N HIS A 252 19.23 13.50 -7.15
CA HIS A 252 20.13 12.79 -8.05
C HIS A 252 21.53 12.68 -7.43
N PRO A 253 22.48 11.92 -7.98
CA PRO A 253 23.76 11.63 -7.33
C PRO A 253 24.61 12.86 -7.02
N GLN A 254 24.43 13.97 -7.76
CA GLN A 254 25.14 15.24 -7.51
C GLN A 254 24.50 16.03 -6.37
N GLU A 255 23.20 15.83 -6.11
CA GLU A 255 22.43 16.39 -4.99
C GLU A 255 21.70 15.28 -4.28
N ASN A 256 22.46 14.35 -3.69
CA ASN A 256 21.90 13.14 -3.10
C ASN A 256 21.39 13.30 -1.66
N PHE A 257 21.53 14.50 -1.09
CA PHE A 257 21.15 14.78 0.29
C PHE A 257 20.28 16.04 0.38
N VAL A 258 19.05 15.90 0.85
CA VAL A 258 18.16 17.02 1.17
C VAL A 258 18.25 17.32 2.66
N PHE A 259 18.72 18.52 2.99
CA PHE A 259 18.72 19.07 4.34
C PHE A 259 17.48 19.96 4.51
N LEU A 260 16.50 19.47 5.28
CA LEU A 260 15.19 20.08 5.39
C LEU A 260 15.02 20.76 6.75
N THR A 261 14.76 22.06 6.73
CA THR A 261 14.51 22.87 7.94
C THR A 261 13.10 23.46 7.96
N GLY A 262 12.73 24.11 9.04
CA GLY A 262 11.44 24.75 9.24
C GLY A 262 10.89 24.49 10.63
N ALA A 263 9.89 25.25 10.98
CA ALA A 263 9.21 25.17 12.27
C ALA A 263 8.52 23.81 12.48
N ASN A 264 8.17 23.52 13.74
CA ASN A 264 7.26 22.42 14.04
C ASN A 264 5.90 22.69 13.39
N MET A 265 5.22 21.63 12.94
CA MET A 265 3.95 21.68 12.23
C MET A 265 4.02 22.27 10.80
N ALA A 266 5.18 22.73 10.31
CA ALA A 266 5.32 23.32 8.97
C ALA A 266 5.23 22.30 7.82
N GLY A 267 5.23 20.98 8.09
CA GLY A 267 5.06 19.95 7.07
C GLY A 267 6.28 19.07 6.77
N LYS A 268 7.40 19.22 7.51
CA LYS A 268 8.65 18.43 7.30
C LYS A 268 8.43 16.91 7.30
N SER A 269 7.85 16.37 8.36
CA SER A 269 7.55 14.94 8.48
C SER A 269 6.54 14.46 7.44
N THR A 270 5.60 15.34 7.05
CA THR A 270 4.62 15.06 6.00
C THR A 270 5.29 14.88 4.63
N LEU A 271 6.24 15.74 4.27
CA LEU A 271 7.02 15.60 3.03
C LEU A 271 7.81 14.30 3.03
N ILE A 272 8.54 14.01 4.11
CA ILE A 272 9.33 12.77 4.23
C ILE A 272 8.44 11.54 4.05
N LYS A 273 7.29 11.50 4.70
CA LYS A 273 6.32 10.40 4.58
C LYS A 273 5.70 10.34 3.18
N ALA A 274 5.42 11.49 2.55
CA ALA A 274 4.90 11.54 1.19
C ALA A 274 5.89 10.93 0.19
N VAL A 275 7.18 11.28 0.28
CA VAL A 275 8.23 10.70 -0.57
C VAL A 275 8.33 9.20 -0.33
N GLY A 276 8.45 8.77 0.93
CA GLY A 276 8.62 7.35 1.27
C GLY A 276 7.46 6.49 0.82
N SER A 277 6.23 6.91 1.11
CA SER A 277 5.03 6.18 0.71
C SER A 277 4.85 6.15 -0.80
N SER A 278 5.16 7.23 -1.53
CA SER A 278 5.07 7.25 -2.99
C SER A 278 6.10 6.34 -3.66
N VAL A 279 7.35 6.34 -3.18
CA VAL A 279 8.37 5.38 -3.65
C VAL A 279 7.94 3.95 -3.37
N PHE A 280 7.37 3.69 -2.20
CA PHE A 280 6.83 2.36 -1.88
C PHE A 280 5.68 1.96 -2.83
N LEU A 281 4.68 2.82 -3.02
CA LEU A 281 3.55 2.57 -3.93
C LEU A 281 4.03 2.33 -5.37
N ALA A 282 5.03 3.08 -5.84
CA ALA A 282 5.66 2.86 -7.13
C ALA A 282 6.23 1.43 -7.26
N HIS A 283 6.91 0.93 -6.23
CA HIS A 283 7.56 -0.40 -6.24
C HIS A 283 6.60 -1.59 -6.10
N ILE A 284 5.35 -1.36 -5.71
CA ILE A 284 4.29 -2.36 -5.81
C ILE A 284 3.47 -2.23 -7.11
N GLY A 285 3.88 -1.34 -8.03
CA GLY A 285 3.22 -1.12 -9.32
C GLY A 285 1.94 -0.30 -9.24
N MET A 286 1.73 0.45 -8.17
CA MET A 286 0.54 1.28 -7.99
C MET A 286 0.75 2.71 -8.50
N GLY A 287 -0.33 3.45 -8.73
CA GLY A 287 -0.28 4.90 -8.91
C GLY A 287 0.16 5.61 -7.63
N VAL A 288 0.78 6.78 -7.76
CA VAL A 288 1.33 7.59 -6.68
C VAL A 288 0.62 8.95 -6.58
N PRO A 289 0.57 9.56 -5.39
CA PRO A 289 -0.03 10.88 -5.18
C PRO A 289 0.93 12.00 -5.65
N ALA A 290 1.14 12.09 -6.94
CA ALA A 290 1.92 13.13 -7.61
C ALA A 290 1.35 13.40 -9.00
N LYS A 291 1.55 14.59 -9.57
CA LYS A 291 1.19 14.89 -10.96
C LYS A 291 2.07 14.14 -11.94
N ASN A 292 3.36 14.11 -11.65
CA ASN A 292 4.36 13.33 -12.38
C ASN A 292 5.42 12.82 -11.42
N MET A 293 5.89 11.59 -11.64
CA MET A 293 6.98 11.01 -10.87
C MET A 293 7.85 10.15 -11.76
N GLU A 294 9.16 10.42 -11.73
CA GLU A 294 10.19 9.64 -12.40
C GLU A 294 11.20 9.16 -11.35
N LEU A 295 11.53 7.89 -11.37
CA LEU A 295 12.46 7.33 -10.41
C LEU A 295 13.26 6.17 -10.99
N SER A 296 14.45 5.94 -10.47
CA SER A 296 15.17 4.68 -10.67
C SER A 296 14.58 3.57 -9.79
N LEU A 297 14.85 2.32 -10.13
CA LEU A 297 14.51 1.22 -9.25
C LEU A 297 15.37 1.28 -7.98
N PHE A 298 14.75 1.39 -6.81
CA PHE A 298 15.44 1.32 -5.51
C PHE A 298 15.49 -0.12 -5.00
N ASP A 299 16.64 -0.54 -4.50
CA ASP A 299 16.82 -1.83 -3.85
C ASP A 299 16.28 -1.83 -2.42
N GLY A 300 16.27 -0.65 -1.77
CA GLY A 300 15.77 -0.52 -0.42
C GLY A 300 15.28 0.87 -0.03
N LEU A 301 14.39 0.89 0.99
CA LEU A 301 13.90 2.08 1.67
C LEU A 301 14.07 1.88 3.17
N LEU A 302 14.70 2.85 3.84
CA LEU A 302 14.84 2.89 5.29
C LEU A 302 14.32 4.22 5.82
N SER A 303 13.64 4.16 6.96
CA SER A 303 13.24 5.38 7.66
C SER A 303 13.66 5.36 9.13
N ASN A 304 13.96 6.54 9.64
CA ASN A 304 14.25 6.84 11.03
C ASN A 304 13.40 8.04 11.45
N ILE A 305 12.06 7.83 11.54
CA ILE A 305 11.11 8.91 11.87
C ILE A 305 10.69 8.77 13.34
N ASN A 306 10.21 7.60 13.73
CA ASN A 306 9.76 7.33 15.09
C ASN A 306 10.75 6.37 15.78
N VAL A 307 11.56 6.90 16.67
CA VAL A 307 12.44 6.07 17.53
C VAL A 307 11.68 5.85 18.84
N ALA A 308 11.33 4.61 19.13
CA ALA A 308 10.67 4.26 20.39
C ALA A 308 11.71 3.97 21.48
N ASP A 309 11.42 4.38 22.72
CA ASP A 309 12.17 3.97 23.89
C ASP A 309 12.04 2.46 24.10
N ASN A 310 13.14 1.80 24.37
CA ASN A 310 13.17 0.39 24.75
C ASN A 310 13.41 0.23 26.26
N ILE A 311 12.40 0.61 27.04
CA ILE A 311 12.46 0.55 28.52
C ILE A 311 12.79 -0.87 28.99
N ALA A 312 12.35 -1.90 28.28
CA ALA A 312 12.59 -3.29 28.64
C ALA A 312 14.08 -3.69 28.62
N LYS A 313 14.90 -2.99 27.82
CA LYS A 313 16.36 -3.22 27.75
C LYS A 313 17.17 -2.23 28.58
N GLY A 314 16.55 -1.24 29.21
CA GLY A 314 17.26 -0.19 29.95
C GLY A 314 18.14 0.71 29.08
N GLU A 315 17.92 0.71 27.75
CA GLU A 315 18.69 1.50 26.80
C GLU A 315 18.12 2.92 26.72
N SER A 316 19.00 3.93 26.79
CA SER A 316 18.56 5.32 26.65
C SER A 316 18.08 5.62 25.23
N TYR A 317 17.17 6.57 25.08
CA TYR A 317 16.67 7.05 23.79
C TYR A 317 17.81 7.40 22.83
N PHE A 318 18.80 8.16 23.28
CA PHE A 318 19.99 8.51 22.51
C PHE A 318 20.78 7.28 22.01
N PHE A 319 20.98 6.27 22.88
CA PHE A 319 21.67 5.05 22.48
C PHE A 319 20.92 4.31 21.37
N ASN A 320 19.60 4.25 21.44
CA ASN A 320 18.76 3.64 20.42
C ASN A 320 18.85 4.38 19.08
N GLU A 321 18.90 5.73 19.10
CA GLU A 321 19.14 6.54 17.90
C GLU A 321 20.50 6.20 17.27
N VAL A 322 21.55 6.13 18.06
CA VAL A 322 22.90 5.75 17.60
C VAL A 322 22.93 4.36 16.98
N GLN A 323 22.32 3.36 17.63
CA GLN A 323 22.23 2.00 17.11
C GLN A 323 21.45 1.95 15.78
N ARG A 324 20.38 2.74 15.66
CA ARG A 324 19.60 2.81 14.45
C ARG A 324 20.39 3.40 13.28
N ILE A 325 21.12 4.49 13.49
CA ILE A 325 22.01 5.07 12.47
C ILE A 325 23.14 4.08 12.11
N LYS A 326 23.73 3.40 13.08
CA LYS A 326 24.73 2.36 12.83
C LYS A 326 24.18 1.25 11.92
N ASN A 327 22.97 0.75 12.22
CA ASN A 327 22.32 -0.28 11.42
C ASN A 327 21.96 0.22 10.01
N THR A 328 21.52 1.47 9.89
CA THR A 328 21.27 2.12 8.60
C THR A 328 22.55 2.16 7.76
N ILE A 329 23.64 2.68 8.30
CA ILE A 329 24.94 2.75 7.61
C ILE A 329 25.42 1.35 7.18
N TYR A 330 25.29 0.35 8.06
CA TYR A 330 25.67 -1.03 7.75
C TYR A 330 24.88 -1.60 6.55
N LYS A 331 23.55 -1.33 6.50
CA LYS A 331 22.68 -1.81 5.42
C LYS A 331 22.97 -1.13 4.08
N ILE A 332 23.17 0.20 4.07
CA ILE A 332 23.31 0.97 2.82
C ILE A 332 24.73 0.93 2.23
N ASN A 333 25.72 0.46 2.99
CA ASN A 333 27.10 0.37 2.52
C ASN A 333 27.37 -0.94 1.75
N ASN A 334 26.47 -1.28 0.82
CA ASN A 334 26.51 -2.53 0.04
C ASN A 334 26.51 -2.31 -1.47
N GLY A 335 26.60 -1.05 -1.93
CA GLY A 335 26.56 -0.68 -3.35
C GLY A 335 25.18 -0.66 -3.99
N GLN A 336 24.13 -1.04 -3.26
CA GLN A 336 22.74 -1.01 -3.71
C GLN A 336 22.14 0.40 -3.64
N LYS A 337 21.04 0.63 -4.34
CA LYS A 337 20.33 1.92 -4.39
C LYS A 337 19.32 2.03 -3.25
N TRP A 338 19.56 2.97 -2.32
CA TRP A 338 18.72 3.17 -1.15
C TRP A 338 18.09 4.55 -1.12
N LEU A 339 16.85 4.62 -0.64
CA LEU A 339 16.22 5.85 -0.16
C LEU A 339 16.22 5.81 1.38
N VAL A 340 16.80 6.82 2.01
CA VAL A 340 16.93 6.93 3.47
C VAL A 340 16.23 8.20 3.95
N LEU A 341 15.27 8.03 4.83
CA LEU A 341 14.41 9.08 5.35
C LEU A 341 14.66 9.25 6.85
N ILE A 342 15.04 10.44 7.27
CA ILE A 342 15.40 10.74 8.67
C ILE A 342 14.61 11.95 9.13
N ASP A 343 13.85 11.80 10.23
CA ASP A 343 13.15 12.92 10.85
C ASP A 343 13.76 13.21 12.22
N GLU A 344 14.69 14.17 12.20
CA GLU A 344 15.54 14.60 13.30
C GLU A 344 16.54 13.54 13.79
N LEU A 345 17.76 13.97 13.99
CA LEU A 345 18.83 13.19 14.57
C LEU A 345 19.10 13.63 16.01
N PHE A 346 19.28 12.64 16.89
CA PHE A 346 19.81 12.84 18.24
C PHE A 346 18.96 13.77 19.12
N LYS A 347 17.64 13.52 19.17
CA LYS A 347 16.70 14.20 20.07
C LYS A 347 16.95 13.91 21.55
N GLY A 348 17.60 12.79 21.86
CA GLY A 348 17.79 12.27 23.22
C GLY A 348 19.02 12.81 23.95
N THR A 349 19.66 13.89 23.46
CA THR A 349 20.85 14.48 24.11
C THR A 349 20.77 16.01 24.13
N ASN A 350 21.79 16.67 24.74
CA ASN A 350 21.86 18.12 24.74
C ASN A 350 22.14 18.68 23.33
N VAL A 351 21.77 19.94 23.08
CA VAL A 351 21.85 20.57 21.75
C VAL A 351 23.26 20.54 21.17
N GLN A 352 24.30 20.80 21.98
CA GLN A 352 25.68 20.84 21.50
C GLN A 352 26.18 19.49 21.01
N ASP A 353 25.88 18.41 21.76
CA ASP A 353 26.23 17.05 21.36
C ASP A 353 25.39 16.60 20.16
N ALA A 354 24.10 16.94 20.12
CA ALA A 354 23.24 16.68 18.97
C ALA A 354 23.79 17.33 17.69
N MET A 355 24.23 18.59 17.75
CA MET A 355 24.86 19.28 16.62
C MET A 355 26.13 18.58 16.15
N LYS A 356 27.06 18.25 17.07
CA LYS A 356 28.31 17.55 16.74
C LYS A 356 28.08 16.18 16.12
N CYS A 357 27.18 15.38 16.72
CA CYS A 357 26.85 14.06 16.25
C CYS A 357 26.16 14.10 14.89
N SER A 358 25.17 15.01 14.71
CA SER A 358 24.47 15.18 13.43
C SER A 358 25.43 15.57 12.31
N LEU A 359 26.32 16.52 12.59
CA LEU A 359 27.33 16.97 11.61
C LEU A 359 28.26 15.82 11.19
N ALA A 360 28.72 15.01 12.14
CA ALA A 360 29.57 13.86 11.86
C ALA A 360 28.86 12.83 10.99
N VAL A 361 27.58 12.52 11.31
CA VAL A 361 26.74 11.57 10.54
C VAL A 361 26.49 12.09 9.14
N ILE A 362 26.04 13.33 8.98
CA ILE A 362 25.76 13.93 7.67
C ILE A 362 27.01 13.90 6.79
N LYS A 363 28.18 14.34 7.31
CA LYS A 363 29.45 14.29 6.58
C LYS A 363 29.87 12.87 6.15
N GLY A 364 29.42 11.85 6.86
CA GLY A 364 29.60 10.45 6.47
C GLY A 364 28.63 10.04 5.37
N LEU A 365 27.34 10.30 5.57
CA LEU A 365 26.25 9.86 4.65
C LEU A 365 26.39 10.45 3.26
N ILE A 366 26.75 11.74 3.12
CA ILE A 366 26.92 12.40 1.82
C ILE A 366 27.99 11.79 0.91
N LYS A 367 28.87 10.94 1.47
CA LYS A 367 29.88 10.21 0.71
C LYS A 367 29.32 8.97 0.02
N ILE A 368 28.16 8.49 0.43
CA ILE A 368 27.49 7.28 -0.11
C ILE A 368 26.68 7.68 -1.33
N LYS A 369 27.27 7.54 -2.51
CA LYS A 369 26.68 8.03 -3.78
C LYS A 369 25.51 7.18 -4.30
N ASN A 370 25.41 5.92 -3.86
CA ASN A 370 24.33 5.01 -4.26
C ASN A 370 23.08 5.15 -3.38
N SER A 371 22.99 6.21 -2.59
CA SER A 371 21.82 6.45 -1.73
C SER A 371 21.35 7.90 -1.83
N LEU A 372 20.03 8.09 -1.75
CA LEU A 372 19.39 9.39 -1.58
C LEU A 372 18.94 9.54 -0.12
N PHE A 373 19.16 10.72 0.41
CA PHE A 373 18.88 11.04 1.81
C PHE A 373 17.97 12.24 1.93
N ILE A 374 16.95 12.14 2.77
CA ILE A 374 16.17 13.30 3.24
C ILE A 374 16.30 13.34 4.76
N LEU A 375 16.83 14.42 5.28
CA LEU A 375 16.96 14.66 6.71
C LEU A 375 16.24 15.95 7.08
N SER A 376 15.23 15.86 7.93
CA SER A 376 14.67 17.04 8.58
C SER A 376 15.36 17.31 9.91
N THR A 377 15.49 18.58 10.27
CA THR A 377 16.11 18.96 11.53
C THR A 377 15.67 20.34 12.01
N HIS A 378 15.73 20.55 13.32
CA HIS A 378 15.64 21.87 13.96
C HIS A 378 17.00 22.51 14.21
N LEU A 379 18.10 21.75 13.98
CA LEU A 379 19.47 22.22 14.17
C LEU A 379 19.94 22.98 12.91
N TYR A 380 19.27 24.11 12.59
CA TYR A 380 19.59 24.91 11.40
C TYR A 380 21.00 25.50 11.44
N GLU A 381 21.58 25.68 12.63
CA GLU A 381 22.94 26.22 12.83
C GLU A 381 24.01 25.39 12.12
N ILE A 382 23.84 24.05 12.07
CA ILE A 382 24.78 23.18 11.36
C ILE A 382 24.72 23.35 9.84
N GLY A 383 23.64 23.93 9.33
CA GLY A 383 23.43 24.14 7.90
C GLY A 383 24.50 25.07 7.30
N GLU A 384 24.94 26.09 8.01
CA GLU A 384 26.00 27.00 7.52
C GLU A 384 27.32 26.24 7.28
N GLU A 385 27.69 25.32 8.16
CA GLU A 385 28.89 24.50 7.96
C GLU A 385 28.73 23.51 6.80
N LEU A 386 27.49 23.09 6.51
CA LEU A 386 27.19 22.13 5.46
C LEU A 386 27.11 22.75 4.06
N LYS A 387 26.95 24.08 3.91
CA LYS A 387 26.88 24.78 2.61
C LYS A 387 28.09 24.56 1.71
N LYS A 388 29.25 24.21 2.27
CA LYS A 388 30.46 23.89 1.50
C LYS A 388 30.38 22.56 0.72
N TYR A 389 29.35 21.73 0.95
CA TYR A 389 29.18 20.44 0.29
C TYR A 389 28.16 20.58 -0.85
N PRO A 390 28.57 20.50 -2.13
CA PRO A 390 27.72 20.79 -3.28
C PRO A 390 26.63 19.75 -3.51
N ASN A 391 26.72 18.59 -2.86
CA ASN A 391 25.74 17.52 -2.98
C ASN A 391 24.63 17.57 -1.91
N ILE A 392 24.54 18.68 -1.16
CA ILE A 392 23.45 18.94 -0.22
C ILE A 392 22.53 20.01 -0.82
N SER A 393 21.28 19.65 -1.02
CA SER A 393 20.19 20.57 -1.35
C SER A 393 19.55 21.06 -0.06
N PHE A 394 19.51 22.36 0.14
CA PHE A 394 18.91 22.97 1.33
C PHE A 394 17.49 23.40 1.02
N LYS A 395 16.53 22.87 1.79
CA LYS A 395 15.13 23.22 1.62
C LYS A 395 14.49 23.55 2.96
N TYR A 396 13.49 24.42 2.94
CA TYR A 396 12.75 24.75 4.14
C TYR A 396 11.27 24.99 3.87
N PHE A 397 10.47 24.80 4.91
CA PHE A 397 9.09 25.22 4.93
C PHE A 397 8.95 26.61 5.49
N GLU A 398 8.33 27.50 4.72
CA GLU A 398 8.10 28.88 5.14
C GLU A 398 6.98 28.96 6.18
N THR A 399 7.25 29.71 7.24
CA THR A 399 6.27 30.05 8.26
C THR A 399 6.18 31.57 8.37
N THR A 400 4.98 32.13 8.27
CA THR A 400 4.76 33.55 8.46
C THR A 400 4.24 33.80 9.87
N VAL A 401 4.98 34.62 10.62
CA VAL A 401 4.62 35.04 11.96
C VAL A 401 4.19 36.49 11.89
N THR A 402 2.92 36.78 12.14
CA THR A 402 2.40 38.12 12.39
C THR A 402 2.18 38.30 13.89
N GLU A 403 1.98 39.53 14.37
CA GLU A 403 1.85 39.81 15.81
C GLU A 403 0.77 38.96 16.53
N ASP A 404 -0.28 38.58 15.79
CA ASP A 404 -1.41 37.82 16.32
C ASP A 404 -1.69 36.48 15.65
N GLN A 405 -1.00 36.12 14.56
CA GLN A 405 -1.28 34.91 13.78
C GLN A 405 0.00 34.20 13.34
N LEU A 406 -0.06 32.87 13.45
CA LEU A 406 0.94 31.95 12.93
C LEU A 406 0.34 31.24 11.72
N GLU A 407 0.86 31.54 10.54
CA GLU A 407 0.40 30.93 9.29
C GLU A 407 1.45 30.00 8.72
N PHE A 408 1.05 28.76 8.47
CA PHE A 408 1.87 27.78 7.78
C PHE A 408 1.45 27.75 6.31
N SER A 409 2.33 28.25 5.44
CA SER A 409 2.08 28.21 3.99
C SER A 409 2.16 26.80 3.43
N TYR A 410 2.84 25.89 4.15
CA TYR A 410 3.20 24.55 3.70
C TYR A 410 3.96 24.53 2.36
N GLN A 411 4.58 25.63 1.97
CA GLN A 411 5.35 25.73 0.75
C GLN A 411 6.80 25.36 0.98
N LEU A 412 7.33 24.49 0.15
CA LEU A 412 8.74 24.10 0.15
C LEU A 412 9.55 25.11 -0.66
N LYS A 413 10.57 25.70 -0.03
CA LYS A 413 11.47 26.71 -0.62
C LYS A 413 12.92 26.28 -0.51
N GLU A 414 13.77 26.87 -1.38
CA GLU A 414 15.22 26.68 -1.34
C GLU A 414 15.86 27.53 -0.22
N GLY A 415 16.75 26.90 0.56
CA GLY A 415 17.49 27.57 1.61
C GLY A 415 17.31 26.92 2.99
N ILE A 416 17.61 27.68 4.04
CA ILE A 416 17.57 27.25 5.45
C ILE A 416 16.67 28.23 6.20
N SER A 417 15.65 27.71 6.90
CA SER A 417 14.84 28.49 7.82
C SER A 417 15.43 28.47 9.22
N ASN A 418 15.38 29.61 9.90
CA ASN A 418 15.75 29.78 11.28
C ASN A 418 14.56 30.16 12.18
N ASP A 419 13.35 29.82 11.79
CA ASP A 419 12.11 30.16 12.49
C ASP A 419 12.07 29.54 13.90
N ARG A 420 11.95 30.41 14.92
CA ARG A 420 11.84 30.06 16.33
C ARG A 420 10.44 30.37 16.84
N ILE A 421 9.49 29.48 16.54
CA ILE A 421 8.07 29.74 16.83
C ILE A 421 7.58 29.14 18.16
N GLY A 422 8.40 28.34 18.86
CA GLY A 422 7.96 27.63 20.08
C GLY A 422 7.38 28.57 21.14
N TYR A 423 8.04 29.71 21.40
CA TYR A 423 7.54 30.69 22.37
C TYR A 423 6.28 31.42 21.87
N VAL A 424 6.18 31.66 20.56
CA VAL A 424 4.98 32.27 19.95
C VAL A 424 3.76 31.36 20.15
N ILE A 425 3.92 30.04 19.94
CA ILE A 425 2.85 29.07 20.18
C ILE A 425 2.44 29.07 21.67
N LEU A 426 3.42 29.04 22.59
CA LEU A 426 3.14 29.07 24.05
C LEU A 426 2.34 30.32 24.47
N LYS A 427 2.69 31.45 23.88
CA LYS A 427 1.96 32.75 24.15
C LYS A 427 0.57 32.70 23.54
N ARG A 428 0.41 32.24 22.31
CA ARG A 428 -0.88 32.10 21.61
C ARG A 428 -1.86 31.21 22.37
N GLU A 429 -1.38 30.08 22.87
CA GLU A 429 -2.20 29.17 23.69
C GLU A 429 -2.48 29.71 25.11
N LYS A 430 -2.12 30.98 25.38
CA LYS A 430 -2.31 31.69 26.65
C LYS A 430 -1.68 31.00 27.85
N VAL A 431 -0.75 30.08 27.66
CA VAL A 431 -0.08 29.39 28.78
C VAL A 431 0.71 30.39 29.63
N VAL A 432 1.38 31.37 29.01
CA VAL A 432 2.13 32.41 29.71
C VAL A 432 1.18 33.24 30.55
N GLU A 433 0.06 33.72 30.00
CA GLU A 433 -0.98 34.49 30.75
C GLU A 433 -1.62 33.71 31.89
N MET A 434 -1.79 32.38 31.70
CA MET A 434 -2.30 31.50 32.74
C MET A 434 -1.32 31.37 33.90
N LEU A 435 -0.01 31.28 33.62
CA LEU A 435 1.02 31.19 34.65
C LEU A 435 1.24 32.52 35.39
N GLU A 436 1.09 33.67 34.70
CA GLU A 436 1.22 34.99 35.29
C GLU A 436 0.04 35.33 36.26
N LYS A 437 -1.08 34.58 36.15
CA LYS A 437 -2.27 34.74 37.02
C LYS A 437 -2.28 33.80 38.24
N LEU A 438 -1.29 32.91 38.35
CA LEU A 438 -1.08 32.03 39.51
C LEU A 438 -0.33 32.76 40.60
#